data_73b4b004d36c491b4f51743bb3dc92a1
#
_entry.id   73b4b004d36c491b4f51743bb3dc92a1
#
_cell.length_a   1.000
_cell.length_b   1.000
_cell.length_c   1.000
_cell.angle_alpha   90.00
_cell.angle_beta   90.00
_cell.angle_gamma   90.00
#
_symmetry.space_group_name_H-M   'P 1'
#
loop_
_entity.id
_entity.type
_entity.pdbx_description
1 polymer ?
#
loop_
_entity_poly.entity_id
_entity_poly.type
_entity_poly.pdbx_seq_one_letter_code
_entity_poly.pdbx_strand_id
1 'polypeptide(L)'
;MNSPRTSRVLQLLSLVAMNPKPTRLKEISAVLEVHPSMVSRMVADLVDAGFLTKSAYRSVTATPLLSVLGRQAAENHPLTQIARQVLHGRMEELKLSCEFATVTPCGLFHFYKRTQGTPAAAPLWRSDLGAVIFAAEKKQWQECLKILHTTMPSETEFSLFRERFEEARNNSFLVNYHSGRFWQLTLPVQCGDMTCALSLAGLTAADMAQIQFELSRLSARIREDFNSRSSGNA
;
A
#
# COMPACT_ATOMS: atom_id res chain seq x y z
N MET A 1 -2.11 -1.71 -25.56
CA MET A 1 -3.39 -0.94 -25.65
C MET A 1 -4.38 -1.61 -24.72
N ASN A 2 -4.66 -1.03 -23.56
CA ASN A 2 -5.68 -1.57 -22.65
C ASN A 2 -7.06 -1.28 -23.25
N SER A 3 -7.87 -2.32 -23.48
CA SER A 3 -9.26 -2.15 -23.86
C SER A 3 -9.98 -1.34 -22.77
N PRO A 4 -10.72 -0.28 -23.11
CA PRO A 4 -11.47 0.51 -22.13
C PRO A 4 -12.40 -0.35 -21.26
N ARG A 5 -12.88 -1.47 -21.80
CA ARG A 5 -13.72 -2.43 -21.08
C ARG A 5 -12.95 -3.19 -20.00
N THR A 6 -11.77 -3.70 -20.28
CA THR A 6 -10.94 -4.43 -19.31
C THR A 6 -10.56 -3.53 -18.13
N SER A 7 -10.15 -2.29 -18.39
CA SER A 7 -9.84 -1.32 -17.35
C SER A 7 -11.03 -1.08 -16.41
N ARG A 8 -12.23 -0.94 -16.94
CA ARG A 8 -13.46 -0.74 -16.16
C ARG A 8 -13.85 -1.97 -15.33
N VAL A 9 -13.64 -3.18 -15.86
CA VAL A 9 -13.88 -4.42 -15.10
C VAL A 9 -12.93 -4.50 -13.90
N LEU A 10 -11.65 -4.18 -14.08
CA LEU A 10 -10.68 -4.15 -12.99
C LEU A 10 -10.98 -3.06 -11.96
N GLN A 11 -11.40 -1.87 -12.38
CA GLN A 11 -11.86 -0.80 -11.48
C GLN A 11 -13.08 -1.23 -10.67
N LEU A 12 -14.07 -1.89 -11.30
CA LEU A 12 -15.23 -2.44 -10.61
C LEU A 12 -14.81 -3.47 -9.56
N LEU A 13 -13.95 -4.40 -9.92
CA LEU A 13 -13.46 -5.43 -9.02
C LEU A 13 -12.74 -4.81 -7.81
N SER A 14 -11.86 -3.83 -8.05
CA SER A 14 -11.17 -3.09 -7.00
C SER A 14 -12.15 -2.36 -6.07
N LEU A 15 -13.14 -1.66 -6.63
CA LEU A 15 -14.15 -0.94 -5.86
C LEU A 15 -14.92 -1.87 -4.91
N VAL A 16 -15.34 -3.05 -5.40
CA VAL A 16 -16.07 -4.02 -4.58
C VAL A 16 -15.16 -4.69 -3.56
N ALA A 17 -13.91 -5.04 -3.94
CA ALA A 17 -12.96 -5.70 -3.06
C ALA A 17 -12.52 -4.83 -1.87
N MET A 18 -12.43 -3.51 -2.08
CA MET A 18 -12.03 -2.55 -1.05
C MET A 18 -13.19 -2.12 -0.14
N ASN A 19 -14.43 -2.43 -0.49
CA ASN A 19 -15.59 -2.07 0.32
C ASN A 19 -15.90 -3.18 1.33
N PRO A 20 -15.92 -2.89 2.65
CA PRO A 20 -16.26 -3.87 3.68
C PRO A 20 -17.75 -4.26 3.70
N LYS A 21 -18.57 -3.51 2.99
CA LYS A 21 -20.02 -3.75 2.86
C LYS A 21 -20.41 -4.14 1.45
N PRO A 22 -21.52 -4.89 1.26
CA PRO A 22 -22.03 -5.16 -0.08
C PRO A 22 -22.24 -3.88 -0.88
N THR A 23 -21.68 -3.80 -2.07
CA THR A 23 -21.72 -2.61 -2.93
C THR A 23 -22.91 -2.73 -3.89
N ARG A 24 -23.76 -1.71 -3.96
CA ARG A 24 -24.93 -1.70 -4.86
C ARG A 24 -24.50 -1.41 -6.31
N LEU A 25 -25.16 -2.04 -7.27
CA LEU A 25 -24.89 -1.80 -8.69
C LEU A 25 -25.06 -0.32 -9.09
N LYS A 26 -25.99 0.40 -8.47
CA LYS A 26 -26.19 1.84 -8.69
C LYS A 26 -24.99 2.66 -8.23
N GLU A 27 -24.38 2.32 -7.12
CA GLU A 27 -23.17 2.97 -6.60
C GLU A 27 -21.99 2.75 -7.54
N ILE A 28 -21.80 1.51 -8.01
CA ILE A 28 -20.78 1.16 -9.01
C ILE A 28 -20.98 1.97 -10.30
N SER A 29 -22.22 2.06 -10.77
CA SER A 29 -22.59 2.83 -11.97
C SER A 29 -22.21 4.31 -11.84
N ALA A 30 -22.50 4.90 -10.68
CA ALA A 30 -22.18 6.30 -10.40
C ALA A 30 -20.67 6.55 -10.33
N VAL A 31 -19.91 5.69 -9.61
CA VAL A 31 -18.45 5.85 -9.44
C VAL A 31 -17.69 5.64 -10.75
N LEU A 32 -18.11 4.67 -11.57
CA LEU A 32 -17.44 4.37 -12.84
C LEU A 32 -17.95 5.21 -14.01
N GLU A 33 -18.96 6.03 -13.77
CA GLU A 33 -19.63 6.85 -14.81
C GLU A 33 -20.06 6.03 -16.04
N VAL A 34 -20.63 4.84 -15.80
CA VAL A 34 -21.08 3.93 -16.84
C VAL A 34 -22.55 3.59 -16.69
N HIS A 35 -23.20 3.25 -17.81
CA HIS A 35 -24.62 2.88 -17.79
C HIS A 35 -24.87 1.63 -16.94
N PRO A 36 -25.98 1.55 -16.16
CA PRO A 36 -26.29 0.41 -15.30
C PRO A 36 -26.31 -0.96 -15.99
N SER A 37 -26.71 -1.01 -17.27
CA SER A 37 -26.68 -2.26 -18.04
C SER A 37 -25.27 -2.78 -18.30
N MET A 38 -24.28 -1.88 -18.44
CA MET A 38 -22.86 -2.25 -18.56
C MET A 38 -22.34 -2.80 -17.25
N VAL A 39 -22.68 -2.16 -16.11
CA VAL A 39 -22.31 -2.66 -14.77
C VAL A 39 -22.89 -4.06 -14.58
N SER A 40 -24.17 -4.28 -14.93
CA SER A 40 -24.81 -5.58 -14.78
C SER A 40 -24.10 -6.69 -15.56
N ARG A 41 -23.62 -6.40 -16.79
CA ARG A 41 -22.84 -7.36 -17.59
C ARG A 41 -21.47 -7.64 -16.98
N MET A 42 -20.72 -6.59 -16.60
CA MET A 42 -19.42 -6.76 -15.94
C MET A 42 -19.52 -7.55 -14.62
N VAL A 43 -20.58 -7.30 -13.86
CA VAL A 43 -20.85 -8.05 -12.63
C VAL A 43 -21.20 -9.51 -12.95
N ALA A 44 -22.00 -9.79 -13.97
CA ALA A 44 -22.31 -11.16 -14.38
C ALA A 44 -21.02 -11.92 -14.75
N ASP A 45 -20.19 -11.33 -15.61
CA ASP A 45 -18.90 -11.90 -16.01
C ASP A 45 -18.02 -12.24 -14.78
N LEU A 46 -17.95 -11.35 -13.79
CA LEU A 46 -17.16 -11.54 -12.57
C LEU A 46 -17.78 -12.55 -11.58
N VAL A 47 -19.11 -12.66 -11.56
CA VAL A 47 -19.81 -13.69 -10.76
C VAL A 47 -19.59 -15.07 -11.39
N ASP A 48 -19.72 -15.19 -12.71
CA ASP A 48 -19.49 -16.43 -13.43
C ASP A 48 -18.04 -16.90 -13.32
N ALA A 49 -17.08 -15.94 -13.29
CA ALA A 49 -15.67 -16.21 -13.02
C ALA A 49 -15.34 -16.49 -11.54
N GLY A 50 -16.32 -16.38 -10.63
CA GLY A 50 -16.15 -16.68 -9.21
C GLY A 50 -15.49 -15.56 -8.37
N PHE A 51 -15.22 -14.38 -8.94
CA PHE A 51 -14.63 -13.25 -8.22
C PHE A 51 -15.61 -12.50 -7.32
N LEU A 52 -16.87 -12.43 -7.74
CA LEU A 52 -17.94 -11.77 -7.01
C LEU A 52 -19.08 -12.75 -6.69
N THR A 53 -19.85 -12.43 -5.66
CA THR A 53 -21.13 -13.10 -5.38
C THR A 53 -22.22 -12.06 -5.23
N LYS A 54 -23.43 -12.43 -5.66
CA LYS A 54 -24.63 -11.58 -5.51
C LYS A 54 -25.10 -11.62 -4.06
N SER A 55 -25.41 -10.47 -3.53
CA SER A 55 -26.05 -10.27 -2.22
C SER A 55 -27.47 -9.74 -2.39
N ALA A 56 -28.21 -9.57 -1.28
CA ALA A 56 -29.52 -8.98 -1.31
C ALA A 56 -29.52 -7.55 -1.91
N TYR A 57 -30.69 -7.07 -2.34
CA TYR A 57 -30.91 -5.69 -2.81
C TYR A 57 -30.06 -5.24 -3.99
N ARG A 58 -29.79 -6.11 -4.98
CA ARG A 58 -28.95 -5.83 -6.14
C ARG A 58 -27.57 -5.30 -5.74
N SER A 59 -26.98 -5.92 -4.76
CA SER A 59 -25.60 -5.66 -4.33
C SER A 59 -24.70 -6.88 -4.58
N VAL A 60 -23.41 -6.63 -4.54
CA VAL A 60 -22.36 -7.64 -4.75
C VAL A 60 -21.28 -7.52 -3.71
N THR A 61 -20.62 -8.63 -3.42
CA THR A 61 -19.45 -8.72 -2.55
C THR A 61 -18.34 -9.52 -3.22
N ALA A 62 -17.11 -9.26 -2.83
CA ALA A 62 -15.96 -10.05 -3.24
C ALA A 62 -16.03 -11.46 -2.62
N THR A 63 -15.57 -12.46 -3.36
CA THR A 63 -15.44 -13.82 -2.86
C THR A 63 -14.06 -14.06 -2.22
N PRO A 64 -13.89 -15.13 -1.44
CA PRO A 64 -12.58 -15.54 -0.92
C PRO A 64 -11.54 -15.81 -2.00
N LEU A 65 -11.94 -16.07 -3.26
CA LEU A 65 -11.02 -16.28 -4.37
C LEU A 65 -10.03 -15.13 -4.54
N LEU A 66 -10.49 -13.87 -4.41
CA LEU A 66 -9.61 -12.70 -4.48
C LEU A 66 -8.55 -12.71 -3.37
N SER A 67 -8.92 -13.11 -2.16
CA SER A 67 -7.97 -13.20 -1.05
C SER A 67 -6.93 -14.30 -1.29
N VAL A 68 -7.33 -15.43 -1.86
CA VAL A 68 -6.41 -16.52 -2.21
C VAL A 68 -5.42 -16.07 -3.28
N LEU A 69 -5.91 -15.49 -4.38
CA LEU A 69 -5.07 -15.01 -5.47
C LEU A 69 -4.13 -13.88 -5.02
N GLY A 70 -4.65 -12.92 -4.26
CA GLY A 70 -3.86 -11.80 -3.73
C GLY A 70 -2.74 -12.28 -2.82
N ARG A 71 -3.02 -13.21 -1.90
CA ARG A 71 -2.00 -13.82 -1.04
C ARG A 71 -0.95 -14.57 -1.84
N GLN A 72 -1.36 -15.42 -2.77
CA GLN A 72 -0.42 -16.19 -3.59
C GLN A 72 0.47 -15.28 -4.45
N ALA A 73 -0.10 -14.24 -5.05
CA ALA A 73 0.65 -13.24 -5.81
C ALA A 73 1.64 -12.48 -4.91
N ALA A 74 1.21 -12.10 -3.70
CA ALA A 74 2.07 -11.44 -2.72
C ALA A 74 3.23 -12.32 -2.26
N GLU A 75 2.98 -13.59 -1.95
CA GLU A 75 4.00 -14.55 -1.51
C GLU A 75 5.04 -14.84 -2.61
N ASN A 76 4.60 -14.89 -3.87
CA ASN A 76 5.48 -15.15 -5.01
C ASN A 76 6.25 -13.90 -5.48
N HIS A 77 5.91 -12.71 -4.97
CA HIS A 77 6.59 -11.49 -5.40
C HIS A 77 8.05 -11.46 -4.91
N PRO A 78 9.04 -11.18 -5.78
CA PRO A 78 10.46 -11.19 -5.41
C PRO A 78 10.79 -10.31 -4.21
N LEU A 79 10.22 -9.10 -4.12
CA LEU A 79 10.42 -8.20 -2.98
C LEU A 79 9.86 -8.75 -1.67
N THR A 80 8.78 -9.53 -1.70
CA THR A 80 8.26 -10.20 -0.49
C THR A 80 9.26 -11.22 0.05
N GLN A 81 9.84 -12.01 -0.83
CA GLN A 81 10.83 -13.01 -0.46
C GLN A 81 12.12 -12.37 0.07
N ILE A 82 12.63 -11.35 -0.63
CA ILE A 82 13.82 -10.59 -0.22
C ILE A 82 13.58 -9.90 1.13
N ALA A 83 12.47 -9.20 1.27
CA ALA A 83 12.13 -8.50 2.50
C ALA A 83 12.04 -9.46 3.69
N ARG A 84 11.44 -10.63 3.51
CA ARG A 84 11.38 -11.67 4.54
C ARG A 84 12.77 -12.16 4.93
N GLN A 85 13.65 -12.43 3.96
CA GLN A 85 15.02 -12.88 4.22
C GLN A 85 15.86 -11.82 4.94
N VAL A 86 15.75 -10.55 4.54
CA VAL A 86 16.56 -9.45 5.09
C VAL A 86 16.04 -8.98 6.44
N LEU A 87 14.71 -8.90 6.60
CA LEU A 87 14.10 -8.20 7.75
C LEU A 87 13.71 -9.13 8.90
N HIS A 88 13.28 -10.38 8.61
CA HIS A 88 12.59 -11.18 9.62
C HIS A 88 13.43 -11.44 10.87
N GLY A 89 14.59 -12.06 10.72
CA GLY A 89 15.48 -12.39 11.86
C GLY A 89 15.96 -11.13 12.57
N ARG A 90 16.32 -10.07 11.81
CA ARG A 90 16.82 -8.83 12.39
C ARG A 90 15.77 -8.08 13.19
N MET A 91 14.51 -8.09 12.75
CA MET A 91 13.42 -7.47 13.50
C MET A 91 13.06 -8.26 14.77
N GLU A 92 13.32 -9.55 14.80
CA GLU A 92 13.18 -10.37 16.01
C GLU A 92 14.22 -10.01 17.07
N GLU A 93 15.46 -9.91 16.64
CA GLU A 93 16.57 -9.51 17.52
C GLU A 93 16.36 -8.11 18.13
N LEU A 94 16.00 -7.14 17.28
CA LEU A 94 15.83 -5.74 17.68
C LEU A 94 14.51 -5.48 18.42
N LYS A 95 13.55 -6.41 18.38
CA LYS A 95 12.19 -6.24 18.90
C LYS A 95 11.50 -4.97 18.40
N LEU A 96 11.69 -4.66 17.10
CA LEU A 96 11.10 -3.50 16.45
C LEU A 96 9.91 -3.91 15.56
N SER A 97 8.98 -2.98 15.41
CA SER A 97 7.99 -3.02 14.33
C SER A 97 8.65 -2.62 13.02
N CYS A 98 8.26 -3.26 11.93
CA CYS A 98 8.79 -2.97 10.61
C CYS A 98 7.69 -3.10 9.56
N GLU A 99 7.64 -2.15 8.65
CA GLU A 99 6.78 -2.18 7.47
C GLU A 99 7.62 -1.87 6.23
N PHE A 100 7.51 -2.70 5.19
CA PHE A 100 8.08 -2.45 3.87
C PHE A 100 6.96 -2.56 2.84
N ALA A 101 6.69 -1.46 2.14
CA ALA A 101 5.52 -1.34 1.29
C ALA A 101 5.76 -0.46 0.06
N THR A 102 4.85 -0.57 -0.90
CA THR A 102 4.69 0.37 -2.02
C THR A 102 3.27 0.88 -2.09
N VAL A 103 3.04 1.95 -2.86
CA VAL A 103 1.71 2.49 -3.15
C VAL A 103 1.17 1.85 -4.42
N THR A 104 -0.09 1.41 -4.36
CA THR A 104 -0.86 0.93 -5.50
C THR A 104 -2.13 1.79 -5.66
N PRO A 105 -2.84 1.71 -6.79
CA PRO A 105 -4.14 2.39 -6.93
C PRO A 105 -5.18 2.00 -5.87
N CYS A 106 -4.99 0.85 -5.21
CA CYS A 106 -5.87 0.36 -4.14
C CYS A 106 -5.39 0.71 -2.72
N GLY A 107 -4.26 1.43 -2.58
CA GLY A 107 -3.65 1.76 -1.30
C GLY A 107 -2.27 1.16 -1.11
N LEU A 108 -1.84 0.99 0.13
CA LEU A 108 -0.54 0.40 0.45
C LEU A 108 -0.54 -1.11 0.24
N PHE A 109 0.45 -1.59 -0.49
CA PHE A 109 0.76 -3.01 -0.60
C PHE A 109 2.03 -3.31 0.21
N HIS A 110 1.89 -4.14 1.24
CA HIS A 110 3.00 -4.52 2.12
C HIS A 110 3.69 -5.79 1.63
N PHE A 111 4.96 -5.68 1.29
CA PHE A 111 5.85 -6.82 1.04
C PHE A 111 6.27 -7.50 2.35
N TYR A 112 6.40 -6.70 3.40
CA TYR A 112 6.69 -7.18 4.75
C TYR A 112 6.00 -6.28 5.78
N LYS A 113 5.40 -6.94 6.79
CA LYS A 113 4.79 -6.23 7.91
C LYS A 113 4.94 -7.06 9.18
N ARG A 114 5.56 -6.44 10.19
CA ARG A 114 5.65 -6.95 11.55
C ARG A 114 5.30 -5.83 12.51
N THR A 115 4.30 -6.04 13.30
CA THR A 115 3.85 -5.05 14.29
C THR A 115 4.02 -5.59 15.70
N GLN A 116 4.61 -4.79 16.58
CA GLN A 116 4.68 -5.07 18.02
C GLN A 116 3.93 -3.96 18.76
N GLY A 117 2.68 -4.24 19.14
CA GLY A 117 1.86 -3.29 19.87
C GLY A 117 1.48 -2.02 19.10
N THR A 118 1.72 -1.98 17.78
CA THR A 118 1.33 -0.88 16.91
C THR A 118 -0.11 -1.04 16.43
N PRO A 119 -0.82 0.08 16.19
CA PRO A 119 -2.18 0.03 15.63
C PRO A 119 -2.26 -0.75 14.30
N ALA A 120 -3.43 -1.26 14.00
CA ALA A 120 -3.71 -1.88 12.69
C ALA A 120 -3.32 -0.94 11.54
N ALA A 121 -3.15 -1.52 10.34
CA ALA A 121 -2.77 -0.79 9.13
C ALA A 121 -3.52 0.53 9.00
N ALA A 122 -2.77 1.63 9.02
CA ALA A 122 -3.34 2.95 8.79
C ALA A 122 -3.72 3.09 7.31
N PRO A 123 -4.79 3.80 6.99
CA PRO A 123 -5.09 4.19 5.63
C PRO A 123 -3.91 4.95 5.00
N LEU A 124 -3.82 4.96 3.66
CA LEU A 124 -2.71 5.56 2.94
C LEU A 124 -2.38 7.00 3.40
N TRP A 125 -3.40 7.83 3.62
CA TRP A 125 -3.25 9.23 4.07
C TRP A 125 -2.84 9.41 5.54
N ARG A 126 -2.89 8.36 6.34
CA ARG A 126 -2.36 8.36 7.71
C ARG A 126 -0.99 7.70 7.80
N SER A 127 -0.49 7.21 6.68
CA SER A 127 0.76 6.43 6.63
C SER A 127 1.95 7.27 6.22
N ASP A 128 3.02 7.21 6.99
CA ASP A 128 4.31 7.79 6.66
C ASP A 128 4.94 7.12 5.42
N LEU A 129 4.66 5.83 5.21
CA LEU A 129 5.08 5.10 4.02
C LEU A 129 4.54 5.77 2.75
N GLY A 130 3.25 6.11 2.73
CA GLY A 130 2.62 6.78 1.60
C GLY A 130 3.22 8.15 1.31
N ALA A 131 3.44 8.95 2.34
CA ALA A 131 4.04 10.28 2.23
C ALA A 131 5.47 10.21 1.67
N VAL A 132 6.29 9.29 2.18
CA VAL A 132 7.68 9.10 1.74
C VAL A 132 7.75 8.57 0.30
N ILE A 133 6.91 7.63 -0.10
CA ILE A 133 6.87 7.11 -1.48
C ILE A 133 6.51 8.22 -2.45
N PHE A 134 5.45 8.98 -2.19
CA PHE A 134 5.05 10.07 -3.07
C PHE A 134 6.10 11.18 -3.18
N ALA A 135 6.77 11.50 -2.07
CA ALA A 135 7.86 12.46 -2.07
C ALA A 135 9.06 11.98 -2.91
N ALA A 136 9.43 10.71 -2.79
CA ALA A 136 10.55 10.11 -3.51
C ALA A 136 10.27 9.97 -5.02
N GLU A 137 9.02 9.70 -5.42
CA GLU A 137 8.61 9.66 -6.82
C GLU A 137 8.55 11.06 -7.47
N LYS A 138 8.83 12.12 -6.72
CA LYS A 138 8.76 13.53 -7.18
C LYS A 138 7.39 13.88 -7.79
N LYS A 139 6.35 13.17 -7.40
CA LYS A 139 4.99 13.46 -7.84
C LYS A 139 4.59 14.87 -7.42
N GLN A 140 3.89 15.53 -8.30
CA GLN A 140 3.26 16.78 -7.93
C GLN A 140 2.12 16.48 -6.96
N TRP A 141 1.91 17.38 -5.99
CA TRP A 141 0.84 17.24 -5.01
C TRP A 141 -0.53 16.93 -5.63
N GLN A 142 -0.83 17.54 -6.77
CA GLN A 142 -2.04 17.31 -7.55
C GLN A 142 -2.23 15.87 -8.04
N GLU A 143 -1.14 15.15 -8.32
CA GLU A 143 -1.16 13.75 -8.73
C GLU A 143 -1.40 12.84 -7.53
N CYS A 144 -0.80 13.16 -6.38
CA CYS A 144 -1.07 12.48 -5.12
C CYS A 144 -2.56 12.57 -4.75
N LEU A 145 -3.16 13.74 -4.95
CA LEU A 145 -4.58 13.96 -4.73
C LEU A 145 -5.48 13.03 -5.55
N LYS A 146 -5.16 12.79 -6.81
CA LYS A 146 -5.96 11.89 -7.66
C LYS A 146 -5.98 10.46 -7.12
N ILE A 147 -4.88 10.00 -6.54
CA ILE A 147 -4.79 8.68 -5.90
C ILE A 147 -5.53 8.68 -4.56
N LEU A 148 -5.42 9.77 -3.80
CA LEU A 148 -6.01 9.91 -2.48
C LEU A 148 -7.53 10.16 -2.52
N HIS A 149 -8.04 10.84 -3.54
CA HIS A 149 -9.47 11.23 -3.64
C HIS A 149 -10.45 10.06 -3.57
N THR A 150 -10.02 8.86 -3.92
CA THR A 150 -10.86 7.66 -3.78
C THR A 150 -11.02 7.18 -2.34
N THR A 151 -10.26 7.75 -1.38
CA THR A 151 -10.09 7.19 -0.04
C THR A 151 -10.14 8.20 1.11
N MET A 152 -10.26 9.51 0.84
CA MET A 152 -10.10 10.54 1.89
C MET A 152 -11.39 10.88 2.64
N PRO A 153 -11.34 10.91 3.98
CA PRO A 153 -12.52 11.23 4.78
C PRO A 153 -12.62 12.69 5.27
N SER A 154 -11.56 13.45 5.46
CA SER A 154 -11.65 14.82 5.98
C SER A 154 -10.51 15.75 5.54
N GLU A 155 -10.81 17.06 5.55
CA GLU A 155 -9.85 18.14 5.21
C GLU A 155 -8.66 18.21 6.19
N THR A 156 -8.89 17.88 7.45
CA THR A 156 -7.87 17.85 8.50
C THR A 156 -6.84 16.74 8.25
N GLU A 157 -7.28 15.55 7.89
CA GLU A 157 -6.39 14.44 7.58
C GLU A 157 -5.56 14.72 6.33
N PHE A 158 -6.14 15.43 5.39
CA PHE A 158 -5.47 15.91 4.19
C PHE A 158 -4.31 16.88 4.50
N SER A 159 -4.54 17.85 5.37
CA SER A 159 -3.51 18.80 5.81
C SER A 159 -2.35 18.09 6.50
N LEU A 160 -2.64 17.15 7.39
CA LEU A 160 -1.63 16.35 8.09
C LEU A 160 -0.81 15.46 7.13
N PHE A 161 -1.46 14.91 6.10
CA PHE A 161 -0.72 14.14 5.08
C PHE A 161 0.18 15.04 4.26
N ARG A 162 -0.29 16.24 3.88
CA ARG A 162 0.48 17.22 3.14
C ARG A 162 1.72 17.66 3.90
N GLU A 163 1.60 17.94 5.20
CA GLU A 163 2.75 18.29 6.06
C GLU A 163 3.82 17.20 6.03
N ARG A 164 3.44 15.93 6.22
CA ARG A 164 4.36 14.80 6.15
C ARG A 164 4.98 14.63 4.76
N PHE A 165 4.21 14.83 3.71
CA PHE A 165 4.70 14.77 2.33
C PHE A 165 5.78 15.84 2.08
N GLU A 166 5.55 17.09 2.49
CA GLU A 166 6.52 18.18 2.32
C GLU A 166 7.76 17.94 3.21
N GLU A 167 7.59 17.45 4.42
CA GLU A 167 8.70 17.07 5.29
C GLU A 167 9.55 15.95 4.66
N ALA A 168 8.93 14.89 4.17
CA ALA A 168 9.62 13.80 3.47
C ALA A 168 10.35 14.28 2.22
N ARG A 169 9.77 15.22 1.49
CA ARG A 169 10.36 15.82 0.29
C ARG A 169 11.62 16.62 0.61
N ASN A 170 11.62 17.35 1.71
CA ASN A 170 12.75 18.18 2.13
C ASN A 170 13.89 17.37 2.75
N ASN A 171 13.56 16.35 3.55
CA ASN A 171 14.53 15.60 4.36
C ASN A 171 14.92 14.26 3.72
N SER A 172 14.18 13.77 2.71
CA SER A 172 14.31 12.42 2.15
C SER A 172 13.98 11.28 3.11
N PHE A 173 13.44 11.57 4.27
CA PHE A 173 12.94 10.63 5.28
C PHE A 173 11.93 11.32 6.20
N LEU A 174 11.19 10.53 6.97
CA LEU A 174 10.29 11.04 8.02
C LEU A 174 10.65 10.44 9.38
N VAL A 175 10.60 11.29 10.40
CA VAL A 175 10.65 10.86 11.81
C VAL A 175 9.38 11.34 12.50
N ASN A 176 8.59 10.41 13.02
CA ASN A 176 7.38 10.71 13.76
C ASN A 176 7.49 10.22 15.20
N TYR A 177 7.05 11.06 16.13
CA TYR A 177 6.90 10.71 17.54
C TYR A 177 5.42 10.63 17.90
N HIS A 178 4.94 9.40 18.13
CA HIS A 178 3.56 9.17 18.50
C HIS A 178 3.39 9.19 20.02
N SER A 179 2.63 10.16 20.53
CA SER A 179 2.25 10.26 21.95
C SER A 179 3.43 10.28 22.94
N GLY A 180 4.62 10.73 22.53
CA GLY A 180 5.81 10.80 23.36
C GLY A 180 6.41 9.46 23.84
N ARG A 181 5.82 8.34 23.40
CA ARG A 181 6.24 6.98 23.83
C ARG A 181 6.68 6.08 22.68
N PHE A 182 6.46 6.51 21.46
CA PHE A 182 6.66 5.69 20.26
C PHE A 182 7.25 6.55 19.15
N TRP A 183 8.31 6.07 18.54
CA TRP A 183 8.94 6.71 17.39
C TRP A 183 8.76 5.83 16.15
N GLN A 184 8.71 6.46 15.00
CA GLN A 184 8.70 5.82 13.70
C GLN A 184 9.66 6.56 12.77
N LEU A 185 10.56 5.84 12.12
CA LEU A 185 11.47 6.35 11.11
C LEU A 185 11.19 5.65 9.79
N THR A 186 10.95 6.42 8.74
CA THR A 186 10.59 5.92 7.41
C THR A 186 11.48 6.54 6.36
N LEU A 187 12.03 5.72 5.45
CA LEU A 187 12.81 6.19 4.31
C LEU A 187 12.40 5.49 3.01
N PRO A 188 12.65 6.12 1.83
CA PRO A 188 12.36 5.52 0.55
C PRO A 188 13.42 4.46 0.18
N VAL A 189 12.97 3.46 -0.57
CA VAL A 189 13.81 2.39 -1.13
C VAL A 189 13.47 2.22 -2.60
N GLN A 190 14.40 2.50 -3.49
CA GLN A 190 14.21 2.29 -4.91
C GLN A 190 14.57 0.85 -5.29
N CYS A 191 13.63 0.12 -5.88
CA CYS A 191 13.77 -1.27 -6.34
C CYS A 191 13.41 -1.35 -7.82
N GLY A 192 14.40 -1.22 -8.71
CA GLY A 192 14.15 -1.04 -10.14
C GLY A 192 13.30 0.21 -10.40
N ASP A 193 12.21 0.05 -11.15
CA ASP A 193 11.26 1.14 -11.44
C ASP A 193 10.24 1.38 -10.32
N MET A 194 10.27 0.57 -9.27
CA MET A 194 9.30 0.66 -8.17
C MET A 194 9.88 1.44 -7.00
N THR A 195 9.17 2.47 -6.56
CA THR A 195 9.46 3.16 -5.30
C THR A 195 8.72 2.49 -4.16
N CYS A 196 9.49 2.08 -3.15
CA CYS A 196 9.00 1.52 -1.90
C CYS A 196 9.37 2.44 -0.74
N ALA A 197 8.84 2.16 0.43
CA ALA A 197 9.32 2.74 1.68
C ALA A 197 9.52 1.65 2.74
N LEU A 198 10.57 1.81 3.52
CA LEU A 198 10.89 0.99 4.68
C LEU A 198 10.74 1.82 5.94
N SER A 199 9.95 1.33 6.88
CA SER A 199 9.68 1.97 8.16
C SER A 199 10.09 1.05 9.30
N LEU A 200 10.79 1.61 10.28
CA LEU A 200 11.04 0.99 11.58
C LEU A 200 10.36 1.82 12.67
N ALA A 201 9.85 1.12 13.69
CA ALA A 201 9.19 1.78 14.78
C ALA A 201 9.43 1.03 16.11
N GLY A 202 9.54 1.77 17.21
CA GLY A 202 9.81 1.20 18.53
C GLY A 202 9.44 2.12 19.68
N LEU A 203 9.55 1.57 20.90
CA LEU A 203 9.34 2.32 22.13
C LEU A 203 10.53 3.24 22.42
N THR A 204 10.29 4.31 23.14
CA THR A 204 11.26 5.39 23.45
C THR A 204 12.54 4.93 24.12
N ALA A 205 13.61 5.73 23.94
CA ALA A 205 14.99 5.60 24.41
C ALA A 205 15.92 4.86 23.42
N ALA A 206 15.53 4.69 22.16
CA ALA A 206 16.45 4.18 21.15
C ALA A 206 17.42 5.29 20.71
N ASP A 207 18.66 4.91 20.48
CA ASP A 207 19.61 5.77 19.77
C ASP A 207 19.15 5.94 18.32
N MET A 208 18.60 7.12 18.00
CA MET A 208 18.06 7.41 16.67
C MET A 208 19.15 7.32 15.59
N ALA A 209 20.41 7.64 15.90
CA ALA A 209 21.51 7.50 14.95
C ALA A 209 21.76 6.02 14.59
N GLN A 210 21.71 5.14 15.60
CA GLN A 210 21.84 3.70 15.39
C GLN A 210 20.67 3.14 14.57
N ILE A 211 19.43 3.58 14.85
CA ILE A 211 18.23 3.16 14.11
C ILE A 211 18.30 3.64 12.65
N GLN A 212 18.71 4.88 12.41
CA GLN A 212 18.88 5.42 11.07
C GLN A 212 19.95 4.65 10.28
N PHE A 213 21.06 4.31 10.93
CA PHE A 213 22.11 3.48 10.34
C PHE A 213 21.58 2.08 9.96
N GLU A 214 20.87 1.41 10.88
CA GLU A 214 20.27 0.09 10.61
C GLU A 214 19.25 0.16 9.48
N LEU A 215 18.37 1.14 9.47
CA LEU A 215 17.38 1.32 8.43
C LEU A 215 18.03 1.52 7.06
N SER A 216 19.07 2.37 6.99
CA SER A 216 19.85 2.61 5.78
C SER A 216 20.55 1.35 5.28
N ARG A 217 21.14 0.56 6.18
CA ARG A 217 21.79 -0.71 5.87
C ARG A 217 20.80 -1.75 5.32
N LEU A 218 19.65 -1.91 5.97
CA LEU A 218 18.61 -2.84 5.54
C LEU A 218 18.02 -2.44 4.19
N SER A 219 17.79 -1.16 3.97
CA SER A 219 17.28 -0.64 2.68
C SER A 219 18.27 -0.87 1.54
N ALA A 220 19.57 -0.64 1.77
CA ALA A 220 20.62 -0.91 0.80
C ALA A 220 20.64 -2.39 0.42
N ARG A 221 20.59 -3.29 1.40
CA ARG A 221 20.60 -4.73 1.18
C ARG A 221 19.38 -5.21 0.39
N ILE A 222 18.18 -4.73 0.71
CA ILE A 222 16.96 -5.07 -0.06
C ILE A 222 17.14 -4.66 -1.53
N ARG A 223 17.66 -3.46 -1.78
CA ARG A 223 17.89 -2.95 -3.13
C ARG A 223 18.94 -3.78 -3.90
N GLU A 224 20.05 -4.13 -3.25
CA GLU A 224 21.12 -4.95 -3.85
C GLU A 224 20.62 -6.36 -4.19
N ASP A 225 19.93 -7.03 -3.26
CA ASP A 225 19.38 -8.36 -3.47
C ASP A 225 18.30 -8.37 -4.56
N PHE A 226 17.52 -7.28 -4.69
CA PHE A 226 16.54 -7.15 -5.76
C PHE A 226 17.20 -6.95 -7.12
N ASN A 227 18.19 -6.06 -7.22
CA ASN A 227 18.89 -5.79 -8.47
C ASN A 227 19.68 -7.01 -8.96
N SER A 228 20.31 -7.77 -8.05
CA SER A 228 21.05 -8.99 -8.41
C SER A 228 20.14 -10.08 -8.99
N ARG A 229 18.94 -10.25 -8.45
CA ARG A 229 17.96 -11.22 -8.99
C ARG A 229 17.37 -10.77 -10.34
N SER A 230 17.18 -9.47 -10.52
CA SER A 230 16.66 -8.93 -11.78
C SER A 230 17.69 -9.05 -12.92
N SER A 231 18.99 -8.96 -12.63
CA SER A 231 20.07 -9.11 -13.60
C SER A 231 20.38 -10.58 -13.95
N GLY A 232 20.02 -11.53 -13.10
CA GLY A 232 20.25 -12.97 -13.33
C GLY A 232 19.16 -13.66 -14.17
N ASN A 233 18.04 -12.98 -14.45
CA ASN A 233 16.91 -13.49 -15.24
C ASN A 233 16.83 -12.88 -16.66
N ALA A 234 17.81 -12.10 -17.07
CA ALA A 234 17.98 -11.57 -18.43
C ALA A 234 19.04 -12.39 -19.16
#